data_b88c03640872b9e2234a1fa81a91aa40
#
_entry.id   b88c03640872b9e2234a1fa81a91aa40
#
_cell.length_a   1.000
_cell.length_b   1.000
_cell.length_c   1.000
_cell.angle_alpha   90.00
_cell.angle_beta   90.00
_cell.angle_gamma   90.00
#
_symmetry.space_group_name_H-M   'P 1'
#
loop_
_entity.id
_entity.type
_entity.pdbx_description
1 polymer ?
#
loop_
_entity_poly.entity_id
_entity_poly.type
_entity_poly.pdbx_seq_one_letter_code
_entity_poly.pdbx_strand_id
1 'polypeptide(L)'
;EPSDEYLSGNVREKLNIARQFAENHPEYMVNVQALERVQPKDLDASEIEARLGATWISPDYITEFMAETFHTPRHHINYERIKVQYAEVTGQWNVKGKNVDSSNNPLSTSTYGTQRANAYRLLEDALNLRDTKIYDTIHDADGEHRVLNRKETTLAQQKQELIREEFKEWIFKDMSRRETLCKIYNERFNSVRPREYLSLIHI
;
A
#
# COMPACT_ATOMS: atom_id res chain seq x y z
N GLU A 1 32.57 -1.24 -19.17
CA GLU A 1 31.90 -0.18 -18.41
C GLU A 1 32.84 0.31 -17.31
N PRO A 2 33.02 1.62 -17.09
CA PRO A 2 33.82 2.15 -15.99
C PRO A 2 33.29 1.67 -14.64
N SER A 3 34.17 1.48 -13.65
CA SER A 3 33.78 0.91 -12.35
C SER A 3 32.79 1.79 -11.58
N ASP A 4 32.87 3.11 -11.70
CA ASP A 4 31.95 4.08 -11.08
C ASP A 4 30.54 4.01 -11.69
N GLU A 5 30.44 3.71 -12.97
CA GLU A 5 29.16 3.48 -13.67
C GLU A 5 28.60 2.09 -13.37
N TYR A 6 29.46 1.06 -13.36
CA TYR A 6 29.04 -0.31 -13.05
C TYR A 6 28.49 -0.43 -11.61
N LEU A 7 29.14 0.23 -10.63
CA LEU A 7 28.79 0.22 -9.22
C LEU A 7 27.75 1.30 -8.81
N SER A 8 26.99 1.82 -9.77
CA SER A 8 25.90 2.78 -9.57
C SER A 8 24.62 2.35 -10.30
N GLY A 9 23.54 3.11 -10.18
CA GLY A 9 22.24 2.75 -10.73
C GLY A 9 21.57 1.63 -9.93
N ASN A 10 20.81 0.75 -10.56
CA ASN A 10 20.14 -0.36 -9.88
C ASN A 10 21.13 -1.48 -9.50
N VAL A 11 21.85 -1.26 -8.41
CA VAL A 11 22.92 -2.17 -7.94
C VAL A 11 22.36 -3.50 -7.41
N ARG A 12 21.09 -3.56 -6.98
CA ARG A 12 20.47 -4.82 -6.56
C ARG A 12 20.20 -5.74 -7.75
N GLU A 13 19.66 -5.21 -8.82
CA GLU A 13 19.45 -5.97 -10.05
C GLU A 13 20.77 -6.43 -10.69
N LYS A 14 21.76 -5.51 -10.75
CA LYS A 14 23.10 -5.82 -11.22
C LYS A 14 23.74 -6.96 -10.40
N LEU A 15 23.56 -6.96 -9.08
CA LEU A 15 24.05 -8.04 -8.21
C LEU A 15 23.37 -9.37 -8.52
N ASN A 16 22.06 -9.39 -8.70
CA ASN A 16 21.31 -10.60 -9.04
C ASN A 16 21.78 -11.19 -10.38
N ILE A 17 21.95 -10.33 -11.39
CA ILE A 17 22.49 -10.74 -12.70
C ILE A 17 23.93 -11.28 -12.55
N ALA A 18 24.78 -10.57 -11.81
CA ALA A 18 26.18 -10.99 -11.60
C ALA A 18 26.27 -12.36 -10.90
N ARG A 19 25.41 -12.63 -9.91
CA ARG A 19 25.36 -13.92 -9.21
C ARG A 19 24.95 -15.06 -10.16
N GLN A 20 23.91 -14.87 -10.96
CA GLN A 20 23.47 -15.86 -11.96
C GLN A 20 24.58 -16.17 -12.98
N PHE A 21 25.32 -15.17 -13.44
CA PHE A 21 26.45 -15.35 -14.33
C PHE A 21 27.62 -16.09 -13.67
N ALA A 22 27.93 -15.75 -12.41
CA ALA A 22 29.03 -16.34 -11.66
C ALA A 22 28.82 -17.84 -11.33
N GLU A 23 27.58 -18.34 -11.33
CA GLU A 23 27.27 -19.78 -11.17
C GLU A 23 27.94 -20.63 -12.24
N ASN A 24 28.00 -20.15 -13.46
CA ASN A 24 28.60 -20.85 -14.61
C ASN A 24 29.98 -20.30 -14.99
N HIS A 25 30.38 -19.16 -14.46
CA HIS A 25 31.57 -18.41 -14.77
C HIS A 25 32.24 -17.84 -13.52
N PRO A 26 33.02 -18.66 -12.79
CA PRO A 26 33.63 -18.27 -11.52
C PRO A 26 34.53 -17.01 -11.58
N GLU A 27 35.07 -16.69 -12.75
CA GLU A 27 35.86 -15.48 -13.01
C GLU A 27 35.08 -14.18 -12.74
N TYR A 28 33.74 -14.21 -12.81
CA TYR A 28 32.87 -13.04 -12.52
C TYR A 28 32.57 -12.85 -11.02
N MET A 29 33.07 -13.72 -10.12
CA MET A 29 32.91 -13.51 -8.68
C MET A 29 33.47 -12.19 -8.15
N VAL A 30 34.46 -11.62 -8.84
CA VAL A 30 35.00 -10.28 -8.52
C VAL A 30 33.92 -9.21 -8.66
N ASN A 31 33.04 -9.33 -9.66
CA ASN A 31 31.93 -8.39 -9.89
C ASN A 31 30.85 -8.54 -8.80
N VAL A 32 30.55 -9.79 -8.39
CA VAL A 32 29.63 -10.06 -7.28
C VAL A 32 30.13 -9.39 -6.00
N GLN A 33 31.40 -9.63 -5.64
CA GLN A 33 32.01 -9.03 -4.45
C GLN A 33 32.04 -7.48 -4.48
N ALA A 34 32.30 -6.91 -5.65
CA ALA A 34 32.28 -5.45 -5.81
C ALA A 34 30.89 -4.87 -5.64
N LEU A 35 29.87 -5.51 -6.23
CA LEU A 35 28.46 -5.11 -6.11
C LEU A 35 27.91 -5.33 -4.70
N GLU A 36 28.32 -6.37 -3.97
CA GLU A 36 27.90 -6.59 -2.57
C GLU A 36 28.35 -5.46 -1.65
N ARG A 37 29.53 -4.89 -1.87
CA ARG A 37 30.08 -3.79 -1.05
C ARG A 37 29.34 -2.46 -1.21
N VAL A 38 28.60 -2.30 -2.31
CA VAL A 38 27.93 -1.04 -2.66
C VAL A 38 26.41 -1.13 -2.53
N GLN A 39 25.88 -2.24 -2.00
CA GLN A 39 24.46 -2.38 -1.77
C GLN A 39 23.97 -1.32 -0.77
N PRO A 40 22.82 -0.66 -1.03
CA PRO A 40 22.20 0.19 -0.04
C PRO A 40 21.77 -0.67 1.18
N LYS A 41 21.89 -0.08 2.38
CA LYS A 41 21.40 -0.70 3.61
C LYS A 41 19.90 -0.91 3.50
N ASP A 42 19.41 -2.09 3.87
CA ASP A 42 17.98 -2.36 3.91
C ASP A 42 17.29 -1.48 4.95
N LEU A 43 16.18 -0.88 4.53
CA LEU A 43 15.27 -0.17 5.40
C LEU A 43 14.43 -1.20 6.18
N ASP A 44 14.25 -0.95 7.45
CA ASP A 44 13.36 -1.77 8.29
C ASP A 44 11.91 -1.21 8.31
N ALA A 45 11.01 -1.92 8.96
CA ALA A 45 9.60 -1.55 9.02
C ALA A 45 9.34 -0.18 9.66
N SER A 46 10.23 0.31 10.52
CA SER A 46 10.10 1.63 11.15
C SER A 46 10.51 2.78 10.21
N GLU A 47 11.30 2.47 9.20
CA GLU A 47 11.79 3.41 8.20
C GLU A 47 10.91 3.43 6.93
N ILE A 48 10.00 2.43 6.78
CA ILE A 48 9.13 2.28 5.61
C ILE A 48 7.75 2.83 5.90
N GLU A 49 7.30 3.80 5.12
CA GLU A 49 5.93 4.28 5.18
C GLU A 49 4.99 3.37 4.38
N ALA A 50 4.18 2.57 5.11
CA ALA A 50 3.11 1.75 4.53
C ALA A 50 1.75 2.38 4.86
N ARG A 51 1.08 2.91 3.82
CA ARG A 51 -0.23 3.55 3.96
C ARG A 51 -1.26 2.96 3.02
N LEU A 52 -2.54 3.12 3.35
CA LEU A 52 -3.63 2.80 2.43
C LEU A 52 -3.47 3.58 1.13
N GLY A 53 -3.70 2.90 0.00
CA GLY A 53 -3.55 3.48 -1.34
C GLY A 53 -2.14 3.37 -1.92
N ALA A 54 -1.15 2.91 -1.17
CA ALA A 54 0.17 2.63 -1.71
C ALA A 54 0.11 1.44 -2.69
N THR A 55 0.44 1.69 -3.96
CA THR A 55 0.29 0.71 -5.06
C THR A 55 1.29 -0.44 -5.02
N TRP A 56 2.31 -0.35 -4.16
CA TRP A 56 3.25 -1.43 -3.95
C TRP A 56 2.73 -2.51 -2.99
N ILE A 57 1.66 -2.22 -2.25
CA ILE A 57 0.98 -3.15 -1.35
C ILE A 57 -0.09 -3.88 -2.15
N SER A 58 0.00 -5.22 -2.21
CA SER A 58 -0.97 -6.04 -2.94
C SER A 58 -2.40 -5.88 -2.37
N PRO A 59 -3.44 -5.91 -3.24
CA PRO A 59 -4.84 -5.98 -2.81
C PRO A 59 -5.15 -7.12 -1.83
N ASP A 60 -4.35 -8.19 -1.84
CA ASP A 60 -4.51 -9.33 -0.93
C ASP A 60 -4.29 -8.92 0.53
N TYR A 61 -3.30 -8.06 0.82
CA TYR A 61 -3.08 -7.54 2.16
C TYR A 61 -4.24 -6.66 2.64
N ILE A 62 -4.84 -5.88 1.75
CA ILE A 62 -6.03 -5.09 2.08
C ILE A 62 -7.23 -6.01 2.38
N THR A 63 -7.36 -7.10 1.63
CA THR A 63 -8.40 -8.12 1.85
C THR A 63 -8.20 -8.83 3.20
N GLU A 64 -6.96 -9.15 3.56
CA GLU A 64 -6.62 -9.74 4.85
C GLU A 64 -6.88 -8.75 6.01
N PHE A 65 -6.52 -7.49 5.83
CA PHE A 65 -6.85 -6.41 6.78
C PHE A 65 -8.37 -6.32 7.04
N MET A 66 -9.19 -6.35 5.99
CA MET A 66 -10.66 -6.38 6.16
C MET A 66 -11.13 -7.61 6.94
N ALA A 67 -10.55 -8.78 6.66
CA ALA A 67 -10.92 -10.02 7.33
C ALA A 67 -10.58 -9.98 8.83
N GLU A 68 -9.43 -9.43 9.20
CA GLU A 68 -8.96 -9.38 10.57
C GLU A 68 -9.54 -8.21 11.36
N THR A 69 -9.59 -7.01 10.77
CA THR A 69 -9.99 -5.78 11.48
C THR A 69 -11.51 -5.56 11.46
N PHE A 70 -12.17 -5.77 10.32
CA PHE A 70 -13.62 -5.61 10.21
C PHE A 70 -14.37 -6.91 10.51
N HIS A 71 -13.65 -8.02 10.76
CA HIS A 71 -14.22 -9.36 10.89
C HIS A 71 -15.09 -9.75 9.68
N THR A 72 -14.62 -9.36 8.49
CA THR A 72 -15.31 -9.73 7.25
C THR A 72 -15.36 -11.25 7.11
N PRO A 73 -16.54 -11.83 6.97
CA PRO A 73 -16.68 -13.30 6.90
C PRO A 73 -15.88 -13.89 5.74
N ARG A 74 -15.05 -14.88 6.03
CA ARG A 74 -14.16 -15.53 5.04
C ARG A 74 -14.93 -16.09 3.82
N HIS A 75 -16.17 -16.55 4.01
CA HIS A 75 -16.96 -17.02 2.88
C HIS A 75 -17.31 -15.91 1.87
N HIS A 76 -17.48 -14.65 2.30
CA HIS A 76 -17.68 -13.54 1.37
C HIS A 76 -16.41 -13.23 0.57
N ILE A 77 -15.25 -13.43 1.16
CA ILE A 77 -13.96 -13.27 0.47
C ILE A 77 -13.73 -14.43 -0.49
N ASN A 78 -13.86 -15.68 -0.03
CA ASN A 78 -13.61 -16.88 -0.82
C ASN A 78 -14.52 -17.02 -2.05
N TYR A 79 -15.78 -16.55 -1.96
CA TYR A 79 -16.71 -16.51 -3.09
C TYR A 79 -16.68 -15.18 -3.86
N GLU A 80 -15.66 -14.36 -3.65
CA GLU A 80 -15.49 -13.05 -4.30
C GLU A 80 -16.71 -12.11 -4.22
N ARG A 81 -17.52 -12.27 -3.18
CA ARG A 81 -18.66 -11.38 -2.91
C ARG A 81 -18.16 -10.02 -2.43
N ILE A 82 -17.11 -10.03 -1.62
CA ILE A 82 -16.35 -8.84 -1.21
C ILE A 82 -14.92 -9.04 -1.71
N LYS A 83 -14.45 -8.10 -2.52
CA LYS A 83 -13.11 -8.18 -3.14
C LYS A 83 -12.52 -6.80 -3.33
N VAL A 84 -11.24 -6.67 -2.98
CA VAL A 84 -10.44 -5.47 -3.27
C VAL A 84 -9.72 -5.67 -4.60
N GLN A 85 -9.75 -4.64 -5.43
CA GLN A 85 -9.10 -4.64 -6.73
C GLN A 85 -8.42 -3.29 -6.96
N TYR A 86 -7.27 -3.33 -7.61
CA TYR A 86 -6.59 -2.15 -8.13
C TYR A 86 -6.56 -2.19 -9.65
N ALA A 87 -7.07 -1.16 -10.28
CA ALA A 87 -7.08 -1.02 -11.73
C ALA A 87 -5.89 -0.16 -12.17
N GLU A 88 -4.83 -0.78 -12.66
CA GLU A 88 -3.59 -0.09 -13.07
C GLU A 88 -3.84 0.98 -14.14
N VAL A 89 -4.75 0.72 -15.09
CA VAL A 89 -5.07 1.64 -16.18
C VAL A 89 -5.67 2.95 -15.68
N THR A 90 -6.51 2.89 -14.64
CA THR A 90 -7.18 4.07 -14.09
C THR A 90 -6.51 4.60 -12.82
N GLY A 91 -5.59 3.84 -12.24
CA GLY A 91 -4.97 4.15 -10.96
C GLY A 91 -5.96 4.12 -9.78
N GLN A 92 -7.07 3.39 -9.90
CA GLN A 92 -8.14 3.40 -8.91
C GLN A 92 -8.28 2.07 -8.19
N TRP A 93 -8.54 2.17 -6.90
CA TRP A 93 -8.93 1.07 -6.05
C TRP A 93 -10.46 0.92 -6.04
N ASN A 94 -10.93 -0.30 -6.04
CA ASN A 94 -12.34 -0.63 -5.92
C ASN A 94 -12.56 -1.72 -4.89
N VAL A 95 -13.53 -1.52 -4.01
CA VAL A 95 -14.01 -2.55 -3.07
C VAL A 95 -15.37 -3.04 -3.56
N LYS A 96 -15.40 -4.17 -4.23
CA LYS A 96 -16.64 -4.81 -4.68
C LYS A 96 -17.44 -5.33 -3.48
N GLY A 97 -18.76 -5.27 -3.57
CA GLY A 97 -19.66 -5.88 -2.59
C GLY A 97 -19.74 -5.17 -1.24
N LYS A 98 -19.51 -3.85 -1.20
CA LYS A 98 -19.50 -3.02 0.02
C LYS A 98 -20.73 -3.21 0.96
N ASN A 99 -21.87 -3.60 0.43
CA ASN A 99 -23.12 -3.73 1.19
C ASN A 99 -23.47 -5.18 1.58
N VAL A 100 -22.66 -6.16 1.17
CA VAL A 100 -22.96 -7.59 1.39
C VAL A 100 -22.98 -7.96 2.87
N ASP A 101 -22.13 -7.32 3.68
CA ASP A 101 -21.93 -7.60 5.10
C ASP A 101 -22.53 -6.52 6.03
N SER A 102 -23.11 -5.46 5.47
CA SER A 102 -23.52 -4.27 6.23
C SER A 102 -24.65 -4.50 7.22
N SER A 103 -25.50 -5.49 7.02
CA SER A 103 -26.66 -5.74 7.89
C SER A 103 -26.33 -6.57 9.14
N ASN A 104 -25.24 -7.31 9.15
CA ASN A 104 -24.90 -8.28 10.21
C ASN A 104 -23.57 -8.04 10.90
N ASN A 105 -22.84 -6.99 10.51
CA ASN A 105 -21.50 -6.70 11.03
C ASN A 105 -21.44 -5.32 11.69
N PRO A 106 -21.58 -5.24 13.05
CA PRO A 106 -21.49 -3.98 13.78
C PRO A 106 -20.13 -3.28 13.63
N LEU A 107 -19.04 -4.04 13.41
CA LEU A 107 -17.72 -3.44 13.19
C LEU A 107 -17.72 -2.60 11.92
N SER A 108 -18.37 -3.08 10.85
CA SER A 108 -18.42 -2.37 9.58
C SER A 108 -19.37 -1.17 9.57
N THR A 109 -20.38 -1.12 10.45
CA THR A 109 -21.42 -0.08 10.44
C THR A 109 -21.38 0.88 11.64
N SER A 110 -20.63 0.55 12.68
CA SER A 110 -20.56 1.35 13.91
C SER A 110 -19.14 1.66 14.34
N THR A 111 -18.28 0.63 14.49
CA THR A 111 -16.89 0.84 14.97
C THR A 111 -16.05 1.52 13.90
N TYR A 112 -15.95 0.93 12.70
CA TYR A 112 -15.15 1.44 11.58
C TYR A 112 -15.99 2.11 10.50
N GLY A 113 -17.30 2.27 10.71
CA GLY A 113 -18.22 2.89 9.80
C GLY A 113 -19.28 3.73 10.50
N THR A 114 -20.21 4.24 9.69
CA THR A 114 -21.42 4.94 10.13
C THR A 114 -22.64 4.33 9.45
N GLN A 115 -23.83 4.72 9.89
CA GLN A 115 -25.10 4.32 9.23
C GLN A 115 -25.18 4.78 7.77
N ARG A 116 -24.48 5.88 7.43
CA ARG A 116 -24.48 6.49 6.10
C ARG A 116 -23.31 6.05 5.20
N ALA A 117 -22.22 5.56 5.82
CA ALA A 117 -21.04 5.08 5.14
C ALA A 117 -20.40 3.96 5.96
N ASN A 118 -20.51 2.72 5.50
CA ASN A 118 -19.90 1.59 6.16
C ASN A 118 -18.37 1.56 5.97
N ALA A 119 -17.69 0.70 6.72
CA ALA A 119 -16.23 0.59 6.71
C ALA A 119 -15.66 0.31 5.31
N TYR A 120 -16.33 -0.47 4.49
CA TYR A 120 -15.88 -0.82 3.13
C TYR A 120 -15.88 0.39 2.18
N ARG A 121 -16.88 1.26 2.31
CA ARG A 121 -16.92 2.53 1.56
C ARG A 121 -15.83 3.48 2.04
N LEU A 122 -15.66 3.62 3.35
CA LEU A 122 -14.61 4.47 3.93
C LEU A 122 -13.22 3.98 3.56
N LEU A 123 -13.02 2.65 3.54
CA LEU A 123 -11.78 2.02 3.10
C LEU A 123 -11.49 2.32 1.61
N GLU A 124 -12.49 2.19 0.73
CA GLU A 124 -12.31 2.50 -0.69
C GLU A 124 -11.95 3.97 -0.92
N ASP A 125 -12.60 4.89 -0.21
CA ASP A 125 -12.27 6.31 -0.28
C ASP A 125 -10.85 6.56 0.25
N ALA A 126 -10.44 5.90 1.34
CA ALA A 126 -9.08 6.00 1.88
C ALA A 126 -8.01 5.45 0.92
N LEU A 127 -8.27 4.30 0.28
CA LEU A 127 -7.41 3.70 -0.73
C LEU A 127 -7.20 4.63 -1.95
N ASN A 128 -8.23 5.39 -2.31
CA ASN A 128 -8.19 6.37 -3.40
C ASN A 128 -7.74 7.77 -2.94
N LEU A 129 -7.24 7.91 -1.70
CA LEU A 129 -6.78 9.18 -1.12
C LEU A 129 -7.86 10.27 -1.15
N ARG A 130 -9.13 9.88 -0.99
CA ARG A 130 -10.27 10.78 -0.95
C ARG A 130 -10.84 10.86 0.47
N ASP A 131 -11.27 12.04 0.88
CA ASP A 131 -12.03 12.20 2.11
C ASP A 131 -13.52 11.97 1.83
N THR A 132 -14.12 11.10 2.61
CA THR A 132 -15.55 10.78 2.47
C THR A 132 -16.41 12.00 2.75
N LYS A 133 -17.40 12.24 1.87
CA LYS A 133 -18.41 13.28 2.01
C LYS A 133 -19.79 12.66 2.00
N ILE A 134 -20.65 13.11 2.93
CA ILE A 134 -22.04 12.66 3.07
C ILE A 134 -22.96 13.81 2.68
N TYR A 135 -23.91 13.51 1.81
CA TYR A 135 -24.87 14.49 1.31
C TYR A 135 -26.29 14.06 1.65
N ASP A 136 -27.11 15.02 2.04
CA ASP A 136 -28.57 14.86 2.14
C ASP A 136 -29.21 15.32 0.85
N THR A 137 -30.28 14.67 0.46
CA THR A 137 -31.14 15.11 -0.63
C THR A 137 -32.28 15.92 -0.06
N ILE A 138 -32.41 17.18 -0.48
CA ILE A 138 -33.48 18.08 -0.09
C ILE A 138 -34.37 18.29 -1.30
N HIS A 139 -35.69 18.17 -1.10
CA HIS A 139 -36.70 18.44 -2.10
C HIS A 139 -37.37 19.76 -1.76
N ASP A 140 -37.25 20.75 -2.64
CA ASP A 140 -37.93 22.05 -2.51
C ASP A 140 -38.71 22.40 -3.78
N ALA A 141 -39.24 23.63 -3.84
CA ALA A 141 -40.04 24.09 -4.97
C ALA A 141 -39.26 24.16 -6.30
N ASP A 142 -37.93 24.25 -6.23
CA ASP A 142 -37.02 24.33 -7.39
C ASP A 142 -36.47 22.94 -7.82
N GLY A 143 -36.82 21.87 -7.08
CA GLY A 143 -36.44 20.49 -7.41
C GLY A 143 -35.66 19.78 -6.33
N GLU A 144 -34.85 18.77 -6.75
CA GLU A 144 -34.04 17.94 -5.88
C GLU A 144 -32.61 18.50 -5.82
N HIS A 145 -32.12 18.83 -4.60
CA HIS A 145 -30.78 19.35 -4.36
C HIS A 145 -30.01 18.48 -3.38
N ARG A 146 -28.71 18.31 -3.64
CA ARG A 146 -27.78 17.62 -2.75
C ARG A 146 -27.04 18.63 -1.88
N VAL A 147 -27.22 18.55 -0.57
CA VAL A 147 -26.59 19.42 0.42
C VAL A 147 -25.64 18.64 1.29
N LEU A 148 -24.42 19.16 1.49
CA LEU A 148 -23.43 18.52 2.34
C LEU A 148 -23.90 18.46 3.79
N ASN A 149 -24.04 17.25 4.33
CA ASN A 149 -24.29 17.02 5.75
C ASN A 149 -22.95 17.07 6.49
N ARG A 150 -22.64 18.22 7.10
CA ARG A 150 -21.36 18.45 7.78
C ARG A 150 -21.14 17.50 8.95
N LYS A 151 -22.20 17.25 9.77
CA LYS A 151 -22.13 16.37 10.93
C LYS A 151 -21.79 14.93 10.53
N GLU A 152 -22.55 14.37 9.60
CA GLU A 152 -22.32 13.00 9.12
C GLU A 152 -20.98 12.88 8.36
N THR A 153 -20.59 13.92 7.62
CA THR A 153 -19.27 13.96 6.97
C THR A 153 -18.13 13.93 7.98
N THR A 154 -18.18 14.76 9.03
CA THR A 154 -17.16 14.77 10.10
C THR A 154 -17.07 13.42 10.77
N LEU A 155 -18.21 12.81 11.11
CA LEU A 155 -18.24 11.47 11.72
C LEU A 155 -17.62 10.40 10.79
N ALA A 156 -17.97 10.43 9.52
CA ALA A 156 -17.42 9.50 8.53
C ALA A 156 -15.89 9.68 8.38
N GLN A 157 -15.40 10.90 8.33
CA GLN A 157 -13.97 11.20 8.24
C GLN A 157 -13.20 10.78 9.49
N GLN A 158 -13.76 10.90 10.68
CA GLN A 158 -13.17 10.37 11.92
C GLN A 158 -13.03 8.84 11.86
N LYS A 159 -14.06 8.14 11.37
CA LYS A 159 -13.99 6.68 11.17
C LYS A 159 -12.99 6.29 10.07
N GLN A 160 -12.91 7.08 9.02
CA GLN A 160 -11.93 6.87 7.94
C GLN A 160 -10.49 7.02 8.46
N GLU A 161 -10.24 8.01 9.32
CA GLU A 161 -8.92 8.18 9.96
C GLU A 161 -8.59 7.02 10.88
N LEU A 162 -9.55 6.54 11.67
CA LEU A 162 -9.38 5.35 12.49
C LEU A 162 -8.95 4.13 11.63
N ILE A 163 -9.56 3.93 10.46
CA ILE A 163 -9.17 2.85 9.53
C ILE A 163 -7.73 3.03 9.06
N ARG A 164 -7.29 4.27 8.75
CA ARG A 164 -5.92 4.55 8.32
C ARG A 164 -4.90 4.24 9.42
N GLU A 165 -5.19 4.61 10.66
CA GLU A 165 -4.32 4.34 11.81
C GLU A 165 -4.25 2.85 12.11
N GLU A 166 -5.37 2.15 12.17
CA GLU A 166 -5.43 0.70 12.37
C GLU A 166 -4.63 -0.05 11.28
N PHE A 167 -4.70 0.39 10.03
CA PHE A 167 -3.93 -0.21 8.96
C PHE A 167 -2.42 -0.03 9.15
N LYS A 168 -1.97 1.16 9.56
CA LYS A 168 -0.54 1.41 9.83
C LYS A 168 0.01 0.50 10.91
N GLU A 169 -0.76 0.27 11.98
CA GLU A 169 -0.36 -0.64 13.05
C GLU A 169 -0.41 -2.10 12.60
N TRP A 170 -1.47 -2.47 11.88
CA TRP A 170 -1.71 -3.84 11.45
C TRP A 170 -0.68 -4.34 10.43
N ILE A 171 -0.27 -3.51 9.46
CA ILE A 171 0.48 -3.96 8.28
C ILE A 171 1.83 -4.59 8.63
N PHE A 172 2.52 -4.10 9.65
CA PHE A 172 3.80 -4.61 10.11
C PHE A 172 3.74 -5.40 11.43
N LYS A 173 2.56 -5.70 11.93
CA LYS A 173 2.36 -6.41 13.19
C LYS A 173 2.77 -7.88 13.08
N ASP A 174 2.36 -8.56 12.03
CA ASP A 174 2.76 -9.93 11.74
C ASP A 174 4.20 -9.99 11.22
N MET A 175 5.02 -10.92 11.75
CA MET A 175 6.45 -11.00 11.43
C MET A 175 6.70 -11.42 9.98
N SER A 176 5.99 -12.42 9.49
CA SER A 176 6.15 -12.93 8.12
C SER A 176 5.74 -11.90 7.08
N ARG A 177 4.59 -11.22 7.32
CA ARG A 177 4.11 -10.13 6.48
C ARG A 177 5.10 -8.96 6.47
N ARG A 178 5.60 -8.56 7.64
CA ARG A 178 6.61 -7.51 7.78
C ARG A 178 7.88 -7.81 7.00
N GLU A 179 8.46 -9.00 7.15
CA GLU A 179 9.67 -9.40 6.42
C GLU A 179 9.45 -9.35 4.90
N THR A 180 8.32 -9.90 4.45
CA THR A 180 7.97 -9.92 3.02
C THR A 180 7.80 -8.50 2.46
N LEU A 181 7.09 -7.63 3.17
CA LEU A 181 6.85 -6.26 2.72
C LEU A 181 8.12 -5.41 2.77
N CYS A 182 8.96 -5.55 3.79
CA CYS A 182 10.27 -4.89 3.84
C CYS A 182 11.15 -5.30 2.67
N LYS A 183 11.18 -6.59 2.33
CA LYS A 183 11.92 -7.09 1.17
C LYS A 183 11.40 -6.48 -0.13
N ILE A 184 10.09 -6.52 -0.38
CA ILE A 184 9.46 -5.94 -1.57
C ILE A 184 9.79 -4.45 -1.69
N TYR A 185 9.70 -3.71 -0.59
CA TYR A 185 9.98 -2.28 -0.58
C TYR A 185 11.43 -1.98 -0.92
N ASN A 186 12.37 -2.67 -0.27
CA ASN A 186 13.79 -2.50 -0.50
C ASN A 186 14.18 -2.87 -1.95
N GLU A 187 13.64 -3.93 -2.50
CA GLU A 187 13.88 -4.33 -3.89
C GLU A 187 13.35 -3.29 -4.90
N ARG A 188 12.20 -2.67 -4.59
CA ARG A 188 11.52 -1.75 -5.52
C ARG A 188 12.01 -0.31 -5.41
N PHE A 189 12.25 0.18 -4.21
CA PHE A 189 12.47 1.61 -3.93
C PHE A 189 13.83 1.92 -3.30
N ASN A 190 14.52 0.92 -2.77
CA ASN A 190 15.85 1.08 -2.17
C ASN A 190 16.89 0.25 -2.95
N SER A 191 16.84 0.29 -4.28
CA SER A 191 17.68 -0.52 -5.16
C SER A 191 18.76 0.29 -5.88
N VAL A 192 18.67 1.63 -5.83
CA VAL A 192 19.49 2.50 -6.64
C VAL A 192 20.57 3.18 -5.77
N ARG A 193 21.82 3.10 -6.25
CA ARG A 193 22.93 3.90 -5.73
C ARG A 193 23.23 5.03 -6.71
N PRO A 194 23.27 6.29 -6.26
CA PRO A 194 23.69 7.41 -7.11
C PRO A 194 25.14 7.23 -7.55
N ARG A 195 25.46 7.74 -8.73
CA ARG A 195 26.83 7.77 -9.23
C ARG A 195 27.64 8.78 -8.42
N GLU A 196 28.75 8.34 -7.84
CA GLU A 196 29.69 9.21 -7.15
C GLU A 196 30.68 9.78 -8.16
N TYR A 197 30.59 11.09 -8.42
CA TYR A 197 31.60 11.80 -9.19
C TYR A 197 32.73 12.18 -8.24
N LEU A 198 33.92 11.66 -8.49
CA LEU A 198 35.11 12.22 -7.84
C LEU A 198 35.24 13.67 -8.30
N SER A 199 34.83 14.59 -7.46
CA SER A 199 35.08 16.03 -7.65
C SER A 199 36.59 16.24 -7.59
N LEU A 200 37.24 16.28 -8.74
CA LEU A 200 38.57 16.82 -8.87
C LEU A 200 38.50 18.35 -8.65
N ILE A 201 38.36 18.76 -7.39
CA ILE A 201 38.71 20.14 -7.02
C ILE A 201 40.21 20.15 -6.98
N HIS A 202 40.81 20.43 -8.13
CA HIS A 202 42.18 20.95 -8.14
C HIS A 202 42.12 22.42 -7.75
N ILE A 203 42.59 22.67 -6.56
CA ILE A 203 43.04 24.01 -6.11
C ILE A 203 44.25 24.43 -6.94
#